data_6161497b686218cbabb25b87f9727635
#
_entry.id   6161497b686218cbabb25b87f9727635
#
_cell.length_a   1.000
_cell.length_b   1.000
_cell.length_c   1.000
_cell.angle_alpha   90.00
_cell.angle_beta   90.00
_cell.angle_gamma   90.00
#
_symmetry.space_group_name_H-M   'P 1'
#
loop_
_entity.id
_entity.type
_entity.pdbx_description
1 polymer ?
#
loop_
_entity_poly.entity_id
_entity_poly.type
_entity_poly.pdbx_seq_one_letter_code
_entity_poly.pdbx_strand_id
1 'polypeptide(L)'
;GDSGKNYQIYLTIILFMLLSICIPCCKRIEQLELTLTSIFQDNSDVPITDYEVILSDNDPLHEIELLVNKFDFENLKYFHTDYEGFLNSYCVLTYAKGTFLKLHNSQAKFKKGSLTKIIDDIRGSQDDKALLFYSNGMLNKNRVLAYDDFNSFMYNLSYWSSSSNGFCIWKDEFDKIGEIKLNPLFPHTSLFLTQHCLGKYIINDEYLFDVQRIPKRGGHNKFKAFTIEYPSLIDAVYKSGYISMKCKKHILNDILFYFLPTLLFNKYVARIECFDIYGYKQN
;
A
#
# COMPACT_ATOMS: atom_id res chain seq x y z
N GLY A 1 62.79 -10.45 -13.80
CA GLY A 1 61.90 -9.32 -13.80
C GLY A 1 60.47 -9.83 -13.76
N ASP A 2 59.93 -9.92 -12.53
CA ASP A 2 58.57 -10.40 -12.31
C ASP A 2 57.63 -9.14 -12.23
N SER A 3 56.89 -8.95 -13.28
CA SER A 3 55.94 -7.84 -13.37
C SER A 3 54.63 -8.31 -12.72
N GLY A 4 54.49 -8.04 -11.44
CA GLY A 4 53.21 -8.20 -10.71
C GLY A 4 52.12 -7.37 -11.32
N LYS A 5 51.19 -7.99 -12.04
CA LYS A 5 49.95 -7.40 -12.47
C LYS A 5 49.01 -7.29 -11.25
N ASN A 6 48.91 -6.11 -10.67
CA ASN A 6 47.84 -5.76 -9.74
C ASN A 6 46.52 -5.78 -10.47
N TYR A 7 45.72 -6.84 -10.32
CA TYR A 7 44.33 -6.86 -10.70
C TYR A 7 43.52 -6.13 -9.63
N GLN A 8 43.23 -4.88 -9.88
CA GLN A 8 42.29 -4.12 -9.10
C GLN A 8 40.87 -4.62 -9.47
N ILE A 9 40.33 -5.47 -8.59
CA ILE A 9 38.93 -5.94 -8.72
C ILE A 9 38.06 -4.73 -8.36
N TYR A 10 37.54 -4.05 -9.36
CA TYR A 10 36.45 -3.11 -9.17
C TYR A 10 35.19 -3.92 -8.82
N LEU A 11 34.89 -4.04 -7.54
CA LEU A 11 33.55 -4.43 -7.10
C LEU A 11 32.60 -3.32 -7.52
N THR A 12 31.94 -3.52 -8.63
CA THR A 12 30.77 -2.69 -9.00
C THR A 12 29.68 -3.03 -7.98
N ILE A 13 29.58 -2.21 -6.93
CA ILE A 13 28.43 -2.26 -6.03
C ILE A 13 27.25 -1.84 -6.90
N ILE A 14 26.49 -2.82 -7.37
CA ILE A 14 25.18 -2.55 -7.98
C ILE A 14 24.33 -2.05 -6.80
N LEU A 15 24.19 -0.75 -6.70
CA LEU A 15 23.25 -0.11 -5.77
C LEU A 15 21.84 -0.51 -6.24
N PHE A 16 21.29 -1.55 -5.63
CA PHE A 16 19.89 -1.89 -5.82
C PHE A 16 19.05 -0.85 -5.05
N MET A 17 18.18 -0.16 -5.75
CA MET A 17 17.17 0.69 -5.15
C MET A 17 16.34 -0.15 -4.16
N LEU A 18 16.23 0.32 -2.92
CA LEU A 18 15.62 -0.47 -1.86
C LEU A 18 14.10 -0.38 -1.91
N LEU A 19 13.54 0.83 -2.03
CA LEU A 19 12.11 1.07 -1.90
C LEU A 19 11.53 1.72 -3.17
N SER A 20 10.39 1.20 -3.65
CA SER A 20 9.52 1.91 -4.57
C SER A 20 8.25 2.36 -3.84
N ILE A 21 8.05 3.68 -3.73
CA ILE A 21 6.82 4.29 -3.24
C ILE A 21 5.88 4.42 -4.43
N CYS A 22 4.89 3.54 -4.51
CA CYS A 22 3.97 3.41 -5.63
C CYS A 22 2.67 4.15 -5.36
N ILE A 23 2.40 5.25 -6.07
CA ILE A 23 1.28 6.14 -5.85
C ILE A 23 0.33 6.10 -7.06
N PRO A 24 -0.77 5.34 -6.99
CA PRO A 24 -1.82 5.44 -8.00
C PRO A 24 -2.54 6.79 -7.86
N CYS A 25 -2.61 7.53 -8.95
CA CYS A 25 -3.12 8.90 -8.97
C CYS A 25 -4.34 9.01 -9.89
N CYS A 26 -5.25 9.90 -9.53
CA CYS A 26 -6.35 10.38 -10.38
C CYS A 26 -6.82 11.69 -9.80
N LYS A 27 -6.60 12.80 -10.50
CA LYS A 27 -6.94 14.15 -10.00
C LYS A 27 -6.25 14.46 -8.66
N ARG A 28 -6.79 15.37 -7.85
CA ARG A 28 -6.31 15.70 -6.50
C ARG A 28 -4.87 16.23 -6.47
N ILE A 29 -4.60 17.15 -7.38
CA ILE A 29 -3.26 17.73 -7.58
C ILE A 29 -2.71 18.33 -6.29
N GLU A 30 -3.52 19.13 -5.56
CA GLU A 30 -3.10 19.78 -4.31
C GLU A 30 -2.66 18.78 -3.24
N GLN A 31 -3.43 17.68 -3.06
CA GLN A 31 -3.10 16.65 -2.08
C GLN A 31 -1.85 15.89 -2.48
N LEU A 32 -1.69 15.60 -3.75
CA LEU A 32 -0.50 14.95 -4.29
C LEU A 32 0.73 15.84 -4.14
N GLU A 33 0.63 17.16 -4.41
CA GLU A 33 1.71 18.12 -4.23
C GLU A 33 2.22 18.13 -2.77
N LEU A 34 1.29 18.17 -1.80
CA LEU A 34 1.64 18.09 -0.38
C LEU A 34 2.26 16.76 0.00
N THR A 35 1.81 15.66 -0.62
CA THR A 35 2.39 14.33 -0.40
C THR A 35 3.80 14.25 -0.96
N LEU A 36 4.05 14.70 -2.19
CA LEU A 36 5.38 14.75 -2.79
C LEU A 36 6.33 15.66 -2.00
N THR A 37 5.87 16.84 -1.59
CA THR A 37 6.63 17.74 -0.71
C THR A 37 7.05 17.04 0.56
N SER A 38 6.15 16.29 1.20
CA SER A 38 6.46 15.58 2.44
C SER A 38 7.49 14.45 2.25
N ILE A 39 7.54 13.83 1.06
CA ILE A 39 8.55 12.81 0.74
C ILE A 39 9.90 13.47 0.48
N PHE A 40 9.96 14.43 -0.42
CA PHE A 40 11.22 14.97 -0.94
C PHE A 40 11.84 16.07 -0.08
N GLN A 41 11.03 16.86 0.65
CA GLN A 41 11.51 17.98 1.45
C GLN A 41 11.52 17.66 2.94
N ASP A 42 10.42 17.13 3.50
CA ASP A 42 10.32 16.87 4.94
C ASP A 42 11.10 15.62 5.38
N ASN A 43 11.42 14.70 4.44
CA ASN A 43 12.21 13.49 4.65
C ASN A 43 13.47 13.46 3.76
N SER A 44 14.07 14.63 3.51
CA SER A 44 15.28 14.79 2.69
C SER A 44 16.56 14.19 3.30
N ASP A 45 16.48 13.67 4.50
CA ASP A 45 17.56 12.93 5.17
C ASP A 45 17.79 11.52 4.60
N VAL A 46 16.81 10.98 3.85
CA VAL A 46 16.97 9.69 3.15
C VAL A 46 17.59 9.92 1.78
N PRO A 47 18.70 9.23 1.44
CA PRO A 47 19.34 9.34 0.13
C PRO A 47 18.37 8.98 -1.01
N ILE A 48 18.35 9.80 -2.06
CA ILE A 48 17.50 9.57 -3.25
C ILE A 48 17.85 8.29 -4.00
N THR A 49 19.02 7.71 -3.74
CA THR A 49 19.45 6.41 -4.27
C THR A 49 18.77 5.22 -3.60
N ASP A 50 18.23 5.40 -2.40
CA ASP A 50 17.60 4.33 -1.62
C ASP A 50 16.14 4.11 -2.00
N TYR A 51 15.49 5.08 -2.64
CA TYR A 51 14.08 4.98 -3.01
C TYR A 51 13.75 5.65 -4.34
N GLU A 52 12.64 5.24 -4.92
CA GLU A 52 11.98 5.94 -6.02
C GLU A 52 10.52 6.22 -5.66
N VAL A 53 9.96 7.24 -6.29
CA VAL A 53 8.53 7.55 -6.23
C VAL A 53 7.96 7.36 -7.62
N ILE A 54 6.94 6.51 -7.74
CA ILE A 54 6.29 6.20 -8.99
C ILE A 54 4.85 6.69 -8.93
N LEU A 55 4.50 7.56 -9.84
CA LEU A 55 3.14 8.03 -10.07
C LEU A 55 2.57 7.29 -11.27
N SER A 56 1.43 6.65 -11.09
CA SER A 56 0.63 6.08 -12.18
C SER A 56 -0.70 6.82 -12.24
N ASP A 57 -0.87 7.61 -13.29
CA ASP A 57 -2.01 8.50 -13.46
C ASP A 57 -3.02 7.92 -14.46
N ASN A 58 -4.24 7.71 -14.01
CA ASN A 58 -5.33 7.28 -14.87
C ASN A 58 -6.39 8.39 -15.09
N ASP A 59 -6.02 9.65 -14.89
CA ASP A 59 -6.85 10.79 -15.27
C ASP A 59 -6.66 11.13 -16.75
N PRO A 60 -7.72 11.09 -17.58
CA PRO A 60 -7.62 11.40 -19.00
C PRO A 60 -7.21 12.86 -19.30
N LEU A 61 -7.24 13.76 -18.32
CA LEU A 61 -6.81 15.15 -18.49
C LEU A 61 -5.31 15.37 -18.28
N HIS A 62 -4.58 14.38 -17.76
CA HIS A 62 -3.12 14.43 -17.52
C HIS A 62 -2.66 15.64 -16.68
N GLU A 63 -3.51 16.20 -15.83
CA GLU A 63 -3.18 17.40 -15.06
C GLU A 63 -2.02 17.16 -14.07
N ILE A 64 -1.79 15.91 -13.65
CA ILE A 64 -0.71 15.52 -12.74
C ILE A 64 0.68 15.67 -13.40
N GLU A 65 0.78 15.50 -14.72
CA GLU A 65 2.04 15.67 -15.45
C GLU A 65 2.61 17.10 -15.27
N LEU A 66 1.74 18.10 -15.25
CA LEU A 66 2.12 19.49 -15.00
C LEU A 66 2.66 19.71 -13.59
N LEU A 67 2.16 18.97 -12.60
CA LEU A 67 2.68 18.99 -11.25
C LEU A 67 4.06 18.36 -11.19
N VAL A 68 4.25 17.19 -11.81
CA VAL A 68 5.52 16.46 -11.79
C VAL A 68 6.66 17.32 -12.33
N ASN A 69 6.41 18.10 -13.37
CA ASN A 69 7.39 19.00 -13.98
C ASN A 69 7.88 20.11 -13.02
N LYS A 70 7.22 20.33 -11.89
CA LYS A 70 7.70 21.25 -10.83
C LYS A 70 8.66 20.58 -9.85
N PHE A 71 8.72 19.26 -9.82
CA PHE A 71 9.58 18.47 -8.95
C PHE A 71 10.78 17.94 -9.76
N ASP A 72 11.92 18.57 -9.64
CA ASP A 72 13.18 18.19 -10.34
C ASP A 72 13.95 17.14 -9.52
N PHE A 73 13.37 15.92 -9.40
CA PHE A 73 14.01 14.81 -8.71
C PHE A 73 14.17 13.60 -9.64
N GLU A 74 15.42 13.14 -9.80
CA GLU A 74 15.76 12.03 -10.69
C GLU A 74 15.04 10.71 -10.32
N ASN A 75 14.69 10.52 -9.06
CA ASN A 75 13.98 9.36 -8.53
C ASN A 75 12.46 9.50 -8.52
N LEU A 76 11.88 10.57 -9.08
CA LEU A 76 10.46 10.72 -9.36
C LEU A 76 10.16 10.26 -10.78
N LYS A 77 9.23 9.29 -10.93
CA LYS A 77 8.81 8.75 -12.22
C LYS A 77 7.30 8.92 -12.40
N TYR A 78 6.90 9.35 -13.58
CA TYR A 78 5.50 9.52 -13.96
C TYR A 78 5.15 8.61 -15.14
N PHE A 79 4.01 7.95 -15.02
CA PHE A 79 3.43 7.11 -16.07
C PHE A 79 1.94 7.42 -16.20
N HIS A 80 1.48 7.61 -17.41
CA HIS A 80 0.04 7.60 -17.71
C HIS A 80 -0.41 6.16 -17.99
N THR A 81 -1.66 5.84 -17.62
CA THR A 81 -2.23 4.51 -17.81
C THR A 81 -3.73 4.56 -18.10
N ASP A 82 -4.20 3.62 -18.92
CA ASP A 82 -5.62 3.41 -19.20
C ASP A 82 -6.29 2.44 -18.20
N TYR A 83 -5.58 1.98 -17.17
CA TYR A 83 -6.16 1.11 -16.14
C TYR A 83 -7.26 1.84 -15.37
N GLU A 84 -8.49 1.28 -15.43
CA GLU A 84 -9.65 1.90 -14.81
C GLU A 84 -9.68 1.78 -13.29
N GLY A 85 -10.08 2.85 -12.63
CA GLY A 85 -10.40 2.88 -11.21
C GLY A 85 -9.28 2.37 -10.31
N PHE A 86 -9.61 1.43 -9.41
CA PHE A 86 -8.64 0.90 -8.45
C PHE A 86 -7.62 -0.10 -9.03
N LEU A 87 -7.84 -0.59 -10.26
CA LEU A 87 -6.85 -1.43 -10.94
C LEU A 87 -5.53 -0.70 -11.16
N ASN A 88 -5.55 0.63 -11.15
CA ASN A 88 -4.33 1.44 -11.14
C ASN A 88 -3.39 1.12 -9.95
N SER A 89 -3.91 0.60 -8.83
CA SER A 89 -3.09 0.13 -7.71
C SER A 89 -2.22 -1.09 -8.06
N TYR A 90 -2.66 -1.93 -8.98
CA TYR A 90 -1.84 -3.00 -9.55
C TYR A 90 -0.87 -2.45 -10.58
N CYS A 91 -1.37 -1.60 -11.48
CA CYS A 91 -0.59 -1.03 -12.57
C CYS A 91 0.67 -0.31 -12.05
N VAL A 92 0.54 0.54 -11.03
CA VAL A 92 1.69 1.29 -10.48
C VAL A 92 2.81 0.38 -9.96
N LEU A 93 2.48 -0.81 -9.44
CA LEU A 93 3.48 -1.78 -8.98
C LEU A 93 4.28 -2.39 -10.12
N THR A 94 3.71 -2.48 -11.33
CA THR A 94 4.41 -3.04 -12.51
C THR A 94 5.55 -2.15 -13.01
N TYR A 95 5.53 -0.87 -12.71
CA TYR A 95 6.59 0.08 -13.06
C TYR A 95 7.75 0.11 -12.05
N ALA A 96 7.56 -0.50 -10.89
CA ALA A 96 8.48 -0.44 -9.77
C ALA A 96 9.76 -1.25 -10.00
N LYS A 97 10.90 -0.68 -9.61
CA LYS A 97 12.25 -1.26 -9.75
C LYS A 97 12.95 -1.55 -8.42
N GLY A 98 12.45 -0.97 -7.32
CA GLY A 98 12.98 -1.23 -5.98
C GLY A 98 12.79 -2.68 -5.55
N THR A 99 13.60 -3.14 -4.60
CA THR A 99 13.49 -4.51 -4.06
C THR A 99 12.26 -4.70 -3.18
N PHE A 100 11.71 -3.61 -2.66
CA PHE A 100 10.49 -3.59 -1.86
C PHE A 100 9.49 -2.56 -2.40
N LEU A 101 8.26 -2.98 -2.62
CA LEU A 101 7.19 -2.18 -3.21
C LEU A 101 6.18 -1.80 -2.13
N LYS A 102 5.88 -0.51 -2.00
CA LYS A 102 4.88 0.00 -1.07
C LYS A 102 3.85 0.83 -1.81
N LEU A 103 2.58 0.41 -1.76
CA LEU A 103 1.49 1.29 -2.18
C LEU A 103 1.34 2.47 -1.22
N HIS A 104 1.10 3.64 -1.79
CA HIS A 104 0.90 4.85 -1.00
C HIS A 104 -0.23 5.69 -1.59
N ASN A 105 -1.11 6.20 -0.74
CA ASN A 105 -2.22 7.03 -1.20
C ASN A 105 -1.74 8.45 -1.52
N SER A 106 -2.17 8.99 -2.66
CA SER A 106 -1.82 10.34 -3.12
C SER A 106 -2.18 11.47 -2.14
N GLN A 107 -2.96 11.19 -1.10
CA GLN A 107 -3.41 12.14 -0.09
C GLN A 107 -2.83 11.89 1.31
N ALA A 108 -1.84 11.02 1.44
CA ALA A 108 -1.24 10.67 2.72
C ALA A 108 0.17 11.23 2.80
N LYS A 109 0.38 12.34 3.54
CA LYS A 109 1.69 12.94 3.73
C LYS A 109 2.55 12.09 4.67
N PHE A 110 3.80 11.94 4.35
CA PHE A 110 4.79 11.37 5.28
C PHE A 110 5.03 12.34 6.44
N LYS A 111 5.05 11.84 7.65
CA LYS A 111 5.57 12.61 8.78
C LYS A 111 7.09 12.66 8.72
N LYS A 112 7.69 13.68 9.30
CA LYS A 112 9.14 13.79 9.36
C LYS A 112 9.76 12.56 10.03
N GLY A 113 10.77 11.96 9.39
CA GLY A 113 11.45 10.75 9.84
C GLY A 113 10.71 9.43 9.50
N SER A 114 9.50 9.50 8.93
CA SER A 114 8.75 8.28 8.58
C SER A 114 9.37 7.51 7.43
N LEU A 115 10.00 8.19 6.47
CA LEU A 115 10.68 7.53 5.36
C LEU A 115 11.92 6.78 5.86
N THR A 116 12.72 7.38 6.74
CA THR A 116 13.84 6.71 7.42
C THR A 116 13.38 5.47 8.15
N LYS A 117 12.30 5.56 8.94
CA LYS A 117 11.72 4.41 9.65
C LYS A 117 11.32 3.27 8.71
N ILE A 118 10.70 3.59 7.57
CA ILE A 118 10.30 2.59 6.56
C ILE A 118 11.54 1.92 5.95
N ILE A 119 12.57 2.69 5.60
CA ILE A 119 13.85 2.16 5.09
C ILE A 119 14.49 1.22 6.10
N ASP A 120 14.50 1.59 7.39
CA ASP A 120 15.07 0.75 8.45
C ASP A 120 14.26 -0.54 8.67
N ASP A 121 12.92 -0.48 8.63
CA ASP A 121 12.05 -1.65 8.70
C ASP A 121 12.31 -2.63 7.54
N ILE A 122 12.51 -2.10 6.32
CA ILE A 122 12.82 -2.91 5.14
C ILE A 122 14.19 -3.56 5.30
N ARG A 123 15.22 -2.79 5.70
CA ARG A 123 16.58 -3.32 5.94
C ARG A 123 16.59 -4.43 7.00
N GLY A 124 15.83 -4.22 8.09
CA GLY A 124 15.70 -5.21 9.15
C GLY A 124 14.92 -6.47 8.75
N SER A 125 14.24 -6.45 7.62
CA SER A 125 13.41 -7.57 7.12
C SER A 125 13.95 -8.21 5.83
N GLN A 126 15.12 -7.79 5.34
CA GLN A 126 15.68 -8.28 4.07
C GLN A 126 16.03 -9.78 4.12
N ASP A 127 16.58 -10.25 5.24
CA ASP A 127 17.09 -11.63 5.37
C ASP A 127 15.95 -12.66 5.42
N ASP A 128 14.86 -12.34 6.15
CA ASP A 128 13.70 -13.23 6.31
C ASP A 128 12.54 -12.89 5.39
N LYS A 129 12.66 -11.81 4.64
CA LYS A 129 11.61 -11.29 3.71
C LYS A 129 10.24 -11.25 4.37
N ALA A 130 10.17 -10.74 5.59
CA ALA A 130 8.91 -10.58 6.30
C ALA A 130 7.92 -9.77 5.48
N LEU A 131 6.65 -10.17 5.50
CA LEU A 131 5.58 -9.31 5.01
C LEU A 131 5.44 -8.13 5.95
N LEU A 132 5.62 -6.92 5.45
CA LEU A 132 5.39 -5.68 6.20
C LEU A 132 4.02 -5.10 5.83
N PHE A 133 3.28 -4.63 6.83
CA PHE A 133 2.04 -3.88 6.66
C PHE A 133 2.03 -2.65 7.57
N TYR A 134 1.76 -1.47 7.00
CA TYR A 134 1.72 -0.22 7.74
C TYR A 134 0.26 0.19 8.04
N SER A 135 -0.20 -0.10 9.25
CA SER A 135 -1.58 0.19 9.67
C SER A 135 -1.81 1.64 10.11
N ASN A 136 -0.74 2.42 10.29
CA ASN A 136 -0.80 3.85 10.59
C ASN A 136 -1.66 4.20 11.83
N GLY A 137 -1.48 3.47 12.92
CA GLY A 137 -2.19 3.68 14.19
C GLY A 137 -3.63 3.14 14.21
N MET A 138 -4.12 2.52 13.14
CA MET A 138 -5.51 2.04 13.05
C MET A 138 -5.85 0.93 14.04
N LEU A 139 -4.85 0.21 14.54
CA LEU A 139 -5.04 -0.84 15.56
C LEU A 139 -4.93 -0.29 16.99
N ASN A 140 -4.63 0.99 17.17
CA ASN A 140 -4.43 1.65 18.46
C ASN A 140 -3.35 0.98 19.33
N LYS A 141 -2.32 0.39 18.72
CA LYS A 141 -1.19 -0.24 19.42
C LYS A 141 0.03 0.66 19.49
N ASN A 142 0.21 1.53 18.49
CA ASN A 142 1.34 2.46 18.34
C ASN A 142 2.70 1.77 18.54
N ARG A 143 2.86 0.60 17.94
CA ARG A 143 4.08 -0.22 18.00
C ARG A 143 4.14 -1.21 16.85
N VAL A 144 5.30 -1.82 16.66
CA VAL A 144 5.52 -2.93 15.74
C VAL A 144 5.07 -4.24 16.38
N LEU A 145 4.33 -5.06 15.63
CA LEU A 145 3.79 -6.36 16.02
C LEU A 145 4.29 -7.41 15.03
N ALA A 146 4.85 -8.52 15.53
CA ALA A 146 5.34 -9.60 14.68
C ALA A 146 4.56 -10.90 14.93
N TYR A 147 4.40 -11.68 13.87
CA TYR A 147 3.67 -12.95 13.85
C TYR A 147 4.44 -13.97 13.00
N ASP A 148 4.39 -15.23 13.41
CA ASP A 148 5.07 -16.34 12.73
C ASP A 148 4.15 -17.07 11.74
N ASP A 149 2.87 -16.73 11.69
CA ASP A 149 1.90 -17.31 10.77
C ASP A 149 0.88 -16.29 10.23
N PHE A 150 0.42 -16.57 9.01
CA PHE A 150 -0.54 -15.70 8.30
C PHE A 150 -1.90 -15.59 9.01
N ASN A 151 -2.38 -16.67 9.63
CA ASN A 151 -3.67 -16.66 10.31
C ASN A 151 -3.68 -15.71 11.52
N SER A 152 -2.63 -15.74 12.35
CA SER A 152 -2.47 -14.83 13.49
C SER A 152 -2.31 -13.39 13.04
N PHE A 153 -1.54 -13.16 11.98
CA PHE A 153 -1.36 -11.85 11.37
C PHE A 153 -2.71 -11.31 10.86
N MET A 154 -3.46 -12.07 10.06
CA MET A 154 -4.77 -11.68 9.54
C MET A 154 -5.81 -11.46 10.65
N TYR A 155 -5.79 -12.28 11.71
CA TYR A 155 -6.66 -12.11 12.86
C TYR A 155 -6.46 -10.76 13.54
N ASN A 156 -5.20 -10.35 13.72
CA ASN A 156 -4.87 -9.08 14.38
C ASN A 156 -5.01 -7.86 13.46
N LEU A 157 -4.78 -8.01 12.15
CA LEU A 157 -4.97 -6.96 11.17
C LEU A 157 -6.44 -6.73 10.83
N SER A 158 -7.28 -7.78 10.91
CA SER A 158 -8.70 -7.75 10.61
C SER A 158 -9.00 -7.15 9.23
N TYR A 159 -10.08 -6.39 9.10
CA TYR A 159 -10.48 -5.75 7.83
C TYR A 159 -9.52 -4.64 7.37
N TRP A 160 -8.58 -4.20 8.19
CA TRP A 160 -7.55 -3.24 7.79
C TRP A 160 -6.64 -3.77 6.69
N SER A 161 -6.59 -5.11 6.48
CA SER A 161 -5.92 -5.72 5.32
C SER A 161 -6.49 -5.25 3.97
N SER A 162 -7.63 -4.57 3.96
CA SER A 162 -8.21 -3.89 2.79
C SER A 162 -7.59 -2.50 2.50
N SER A 163 -6.67 -2.02 3.35
CA SER A 163 -6.08 -0.69 3.19
C SER A 163 -4.94 -0.71 2.18
N SER A 164 -5.11 -0.01 1.05
CA SER A 164 -4.04 0.15 0.06
C SER A 164 -2.81 0.87 0.59
N ASN A 165 -3.00 1.85 1.50
CA ASN A 165 -1.89 2.60 2.08
C ASN A 165 -0.97 1.75 2.97
N GLY A 166 -1.50 0.66 3.53
CA GLY A 166 -0.73 -0.29 4.34
C GLY A 166 -0.02 -1.38 3.54
N PHE A 167 -0.43 -1.59 2.28
CA PHE A 167 0.04 -2.68 1.43
C PHE A 167 1.51 -2.55 1.05
N CYS A 168 2.24 -3.65 1.22
CA CYS A 168 3.60 -3.82 0.74
C CYS A 168 3.81 -5.22 0.18
N ILE A 169 4.84 -5.36 -0.66
CA ILE A 169 5.26 -6.65 -1.21
C ILE A 169 6.73 -6.59 -1.64
N TRP A 170 7.49 -7.66 -1.44
CA TRP A 170 8.83 -7.80 -2.02
C TRP A 170 8.73 -7.93 -3.54
N LYS A 171 9.64 -7.29 -4.27
CA LYS A 171 9.61 -7.28 -5.74
C LYS A 171 9.66 -8.69 -6.33
N ASP A 172 10.51 -9.54 -5.81
CA ASP A 172 10.63 -10.92 -6.27
C ASP A 172 9.40 -11.78 -5.92
N GLU A 173 8.69 -11.49 -4.82
CA GLU A 173 7.39 -12.11 -4.53
C GLU A 173 6.31 -11.60 -5.50
N PHE A 174 6.29 -10.29 -5.79
CA PHE A 174 5.40 -9.72 -6.79
C PHE A 174 5.61 -10.35 -8.17
N ASP A 175 6.87 -10.52 -8.59
CA ASP A 175 7.23 -11.10 -9.89
C ASP A 175 6.89 -12.59 -10.02
N LYS A 176 6.78 -13.31 -8.90
CA LYS A 176 6.33 -14.71 -8.87
C LYS A 176 4.83 -14.87 -8.99
N ILE A 177 4.05 -13.80 -8.71
CA ILE A 177 2.59 -13.84 -8.87
C ILE A 177 2.30 -13.90 -10.36
N GLY A 178 1.88 -15.06 -10.84
CA GLY A 178 1.42 -15.23 -12.21
C GLY A 178 0.10 -14.48 -12.49
N GLU A 179 -0.60 -14.90 -13.52
CA GLU A 179 -1.94 -14.38 -13.79
C GLU A 179 -2.90 -14.72 -12.66
N ILE A 180 -3.37 -13.70 -11.94
CA ILE A 180 -4.41 -13.84 -10.92
C ILE A 180 -5.61 -12.96 -11.28
N LYS A 181 -6.79 -13.42 -10.89
CA LYS A 181 -8.00 -12.61 -11.00
C LYS A 181 -8.02 -11.56 -9.90
N LEU A 182 -7.75 -10.32 -10.27
CA LEU A 182 -7.84 -9.19 -9.35
C LEU A 182 -9.31 -8.80 -9.08
N ASN A 183 -9.64 -8.56 -7.83
CA ASN A 183 -10.92 -7.92 -7.49
C ASN A 183 -10.84 -6.44 -7.90
N PRO A 184 -11.77 -5.91 -8.71
CA PRO A 184 -11.67 -4.54 -9.23
C PRO A 184 -11.78 -3.45 -8.16
N LEU A 185 -12.38 -3.74 -6.98
CA LEU A 185 -12.44 -2.81 -5.86
C LEU A 185 -11.27 -2.98 -4.87
N PHE A 186 -10.65 -4.16 -4.84
CA PHE A 186 -9.55 -4.53 -3.95
C PHE A 186 -8.41 -5.24 -4.68
N PRO A 187 -7.83 -4.64 -5.75
CA PRO A 187 -6.75 -5.30 -6.48
C PRO A 187 -5.52 -5.53 -5.60
N HIS A 188 -5.16 -4.56 -4.76
CA HIS A 188 -4.07 -4.68 -3.79
C HIS A 188 -4.34 -5.74 -2.72
N THR A 189 -5.58 -5.90 -2.25
CA THR A 189 -5.93 -6.98 -1.31
C THR A 189 -5.84 -8.33 -1.98
N SER A 190 -6.22 -8.45 -3.26
CA SER A 190 -6.04 -9.69 -4.03
C SER A 190 -4.58 -10.12 -4.07
N LEU A 191 -3.65 -9.17 -4.30
CA LEU A 191 -2.20 -9.41 -4.23
C LEU A 191 -1.72 -9.71 -2.80
N PHE A 192 -2.21 -8.95 -1.82
CA PHE A 192 -1.84 -9.12 -0.42
C PHE A 192 -2.12 -10.54 0.08
N LEU A 193 -3.27 -11.08 -0.27
CA LEU A 193 -3.71 -12.41 0.17
C LEU A 193 -2.92 -13.56 -0.48
N THR A 194 -2.12 -13.31 -1.51
CA THR A 194 -1.21 -14.31 -2.07
C THR A 194 0.04 -14.54 -1.21
N GLN A 195 0.36 -13.63 -0.31
CA GLN A 195 1.56 -13.65 0.52
C GLN A 195 1.44 -14.54 1.79
N HIS A 196 0.59 -15.54 1.76
CA HIS A 196 0.24 -16.41 2.90
C HIS A 196 1.29 -17.49 3.24
N CYS A 197 2.32 -17.65 2.40
CA CYS A 197 3.38 -18.66 2.59
C CYS A 197 4.72 -18.07 3.06
N LEU A 198 4.74 -16.82 3.52
CA LEU A 198 5.96 -16.22 4.08
C LEU A 198 6.20 -16.69 5.51
N GLY A 199 7.47 -16.71 5.93
CA GLY A 199 7.85 -17.22 7.25
C GLY A 199 7.63 -16.23 8.39
N LYS A 200 7.38 -14.94 8.08
CA LYS A 200 7.21 -13.88 9.07
C LYS A 200 6.32 -12.76 8.57
N TYR A 201 5.56 -12.20 9.48
CA TYR A 201 4.56 -11.16 9.20
C TYR A 201 4.68 -10.05 10.24
N ILE A 202 4.74 -8.80 9.79
CA ILE A 202 4.94 -7.64 10.66
C ILE A 202 3.88 -6.59 10.37
N ILE A 203 3.18 -6.12 11.40
CA ILE A 203 2.33 -4.94 11.36
C ILE A 203 3.08 -3.81 12.05
N ASN A 204 3.42 -2.76 11.31
CA ASN A 204 3.85 -1.52 11.92
C ASN A 204 2.62 -0.63 12.11
N ASP A 205 2.20 -0.48 13.40
CA ASP A 205 1.03 0.34 13.78
C ASP A 205 1.43 1.73 14.30
N GLU A 206 2.65 2.16 14.03
CA GLU A 206 3.07 3.53 14.36
C GLU A 206 2.39 4.53 13.42
N TYR A 207 2.16 5.75 13.91
CA TYR A 207 1.52 6.82 13.15
C TYR A 207 2.54 7.53 12.26
N LEU A 208 2.69 7.05 11.03
CA LEU A 208 3.70 7.49 10.07
C LEU A 208 3.18 8.47 9.01
N PHE A 209 1.87 8.53 8.80
CA PHE A 209 1.27 9.32 7.72
C PHE A 209 0.12 10.18 8.22
N ASP A 210 0.08 11.44 7.75
CA ASP A 210 -1.04 12.35 7.93
C ASP A 210 -1.99 12.26 6.73
N VAL A 211 -3.14 11.63 6.89
CA VAL A 211 -4.15 11.48 5.83
C VAL A 211 -4.94 12.77 5.70
N GLN A 212 -4.81 13.43 4.56
CA GLN A 212 -5.51 14.68 4.27
C GLN A 212 -7.01 14.44 4.07
N ARG A 213 -7.83 15.32 4.63
CA ARG A 213 -9.26 15.32 4.38
C ARG A 213 -9.56 15.78 2.96
N ILE A 214 -10.38 15.02 2.25
CA ILE A 214 -10.90 15.38 0.94
C ILE A 214 -12.39 15.65 1.10
N PRO A 215 -12.83 16.91 0.92
CA PRO A 215 -14.24 17.22 0.88
C PRO A 215 -14.91 16.49 -0.28
N LYS A 216 -16.14 16.00 -0.07
CA LYS A 216 -16.95 15.35 -1.10
C LYS A 216 -16.21 14.20 -1.80
N ARG A 217 -15.76 13.21 -1.05
CA ARG A 217 -15.30 11.95 -1.62
C ARG A 217 -16.44 11.33 -2.43
N GLY A 218 -16.40 11.59 -3.74
CA GLY A 218 -17.08 10.74 -4.71
C GLY A 218 -16.36 9.38 -4.67
N GLY A 219 -17.05 8.29 -4.97
CA GLY A 219 -16.35 7.03 -4.98
C GLY A 219 -17.25 5.85 -5.26
N HIS A 220 -16.68 4.70 -5.09
CA HIS A 220 -17.34 3.42 -5.21
C HIS A 220 -18.39 3.19 -4.11
N ASN A 221 -19.28 2.24 -4.34
CA ASN A 221 -20.22 1.77 -3.33
C ASN A 221 -19.47 1.03 -2.21
N LYS A 222 -19.09 1.76 -1.16
CA LYS A 222 -18.39 1.19 0.01
C LYS A 222 -19.21 0.12 0.71
N PHE A 223 -20.53 0.21 0.64
CA PHE A 223 -21.39 -0.81 1.23
C PHE A 223 -21.22 -2.13 0.50
N LYS A 224 -21.38 -2.16 -0.82
CA LYS A 224 -21.12 -3.34 -1.65
C LYS A 224 -19.70 -3.87 -1.44
N ALA A 225 -18.72 -2.97 -1.40
CA ALA A 225 -17.33 -3.34 -1.22
C ALA A 225 -17.09 -4.16 0.05
N PHE A 226 -17.69 -3.77 1.18
CA PHE A 226 -17.46 -4.42 2.48
C PHE A 226 -18.55 -5.41 2.92
N THR A 227 -19.66 -5.54 2.17
CA THR A 227 -20.66 -6.59 2.42
C THR A 227 -20.55 -7.77 1.47
N ILE A 228 -19.95 -7.57 0.28
CA ILE A 228 -19.88 -8.59 -0.77
C ILE A 228 -18.43 -8.84 -1.20
N GLU A 229 -17.75 -7.83 -1.72
CA GLU A 229 -16.49 -8.01 -2.43
C GLU A 229 -15.35 -8.43 -1.48
N TYR A 230 -15.09 -7.67 -0.43
CA TYR A 230 -14.05 -8.01 0.54
C TYR A 230 -14.37 -9.31 1.31
N PRO A 231 -15.60 -9.56 1.83
CA PRO A 231 -15.95 -10.86 2.40
C PRO A 231 -15.74 -12.04 1.46
N SER A 232 -15.95 -11.89 0.15
CA SER A 232 -15.69 -12.94 -0.82
C SER A 232 -14.20 -13.30 -0.93
N LEU A 233 -13.30 -12.31 -0.84
CA LEU A 233 -11.86 -12.53 -0.79
C LEU A 233 -11.44 -13.29 0.48
N ILE A 234 -11.99 -12.91 1.63
CA ILE A 234 -11.73 -13.58 2.92
C ILE A 234 -12.27 -15.01 2.91
N ASP A 235 -13.44 -15.24 2.28
CA ASP A 235 -14.01 -16.56 2.12
C ASP A 235 -13.13 -17.46 1.24
N ALA A 236 -12.58 -16.93 0.17
CA ALA A 236 -11.66 -17.66 -0.71
C ALA A 236 -10.41 -18.11 0.04
N VAL A 237 -9.78 -17.21 0.81
CA VAL A 237 -8.58 -17.52 1.62
C VAL A 237 -8.88 -18.57 2.70
N TYR A 238 -10.06 -18.49 3.33
CA TYR A 238 -10.52 -19.50 4.27
C TYR A 238 -10.72 -20.87 3.59
N LYS A 239 -11.40 -20.91 2.44
CA LYS A 239 -11.63 -22.16 1.69
C LYS A 239 -10.31 -22.81 1.23
N SER A 240 -9.30 -22.02 0.96
CA SER A 240 -7.95 -22.49 0.63
C SER A 240 -7.13 -22.94 1.86
N GLY A 241 -7.68 -22.80 3.08
CA GLY A 241 -7.05 -23.28 4.31
C GLY A 241 -5.99 -22.36 4.92
N TYR A 242 -5.79 -21.16 4.37
CA TYR A 242 -4.77 -20.21 4.84
C TYR A 242 -5.16 -19.43 6.09
N ILE A 243 -6.46 -19.31 6.38
CA ILE A 243 -6.97 -18.79 7.65
C ILE A 243 -8.03 -19.71 8.25
N SER A 244 -8.14 -19.71 9.57
CA SER A 244 -9.12 -20.50 10.30
C SER A 244 -10.53 -19.90 10.22
N MET A 245 -11.55 -20.72 10.51
CA MET A 245 -12.92 -20.24 10.67
C MET A 245 -13.03 -19.17 11.77
N LYS A 246 -12.23 -19.27 12.84
CA LYS A 246 -12.18 -18.28 13.91
C LYS A 246 -11.69 -16.92 13.38
N CYS A 247 -10.62 -16.93 12.57
CA CYS A 247 -10.07 -15.72 11.94
C CYS A 247 -11.09 -15.10 10.98
N LYS A 248 -11.66 -15.89 10.07
CA LYS A 248 -12.71 -15.43 9.15
C LYS A 248 -13.89 -14.79 9.90
N LYS A 249 -14.44 -15.47 10.92
CA LYS A 249 -15.55 -14.93 11.71
C LYS A 249 -15.19 -13.63 12.42
N HIS A 250 -13.97 -13.52 12.96
CA HIS A 250 -13.49 -12.31 13.59
C HIS A 250 -13.48 -11.13 12.62
N ILE A 251 -12.87 -11.29 11.44
CA ILE A 251 -12.82 -10.26 10.40
C ILE A 251 -14.23 -9.82 9.98
N LEU A 252 -15.13 -10.77 9.73
CA LEU A 252 -16.51 -10.47 9.31
C LEU A 252 -17.33 -9.79 10.43
N ASN A 253 -17.12 -10.17 11.68
CA ASN A 253 -17.75 -9.52 12.83
C ASN A 253 -17.26 -8.08 12.99
N ASP A 254 -15.97 -7.82 12.81
CA ASP A 254 -15.42 -6.48 12.87
C ASP A 254 -16.01 -5.57 11.78
N ILE A 255 -16.21 -6.11 10.58
CA ILE A 255 -16.93 -5.37 9.53
C ILE A 255 -18.38 -5.09 9.96
N LEU A 256 -19.09 -6.09 10.43
CA LEU A 256 -20.52 -5.99 10.73
C LEU A 256 -20.79 -5.07 11.93
N PHE A 257 -20.00 -5.20 13.01
CA PHE A 257 -20.29 -4.54 14.28
C PHE A 257 -19.51 -3.25 14.53
N TYR A 258 -18.41 -3.01 13.78
CA TYR A 258 -17.60 -1.79 13.93
C TYR A 258 -17.53 -0.96 12.66
N PHE A 259 -17.10 -1.56 11.55
CA PHE A 259 -16.87 -0.80 10.32
C PHE A 259 -18.17 -0.25 9.71
N LEU A 260 -19.15 -1.10 9.43
CA LEU A 260 -20.40 -0.69 8.79
C LEU A 260 -21.22 0.29 9.64
N PRO A 261 -21.41 0.08 10.95
CA PRO A 261 -22.09 1.07 11.80
C PRO A 261 -21.38 2.42 11.81
N THR A 262 -20.04 2.44 11.92
CA THR A 262 -19.25 3.67 11.87
C THR A 262 -19.40 4.36 10.51
N LEU A 263 -19.35 3.61 9.42
CA LEU A 263 -19.53 4.11 8.08
C LEU A 263 -20.90 4.79 7.89
N LEU A 264 -21.96 4.14 8.35
CA LEU A 264 -23.32 4.66 8.28
C LEU A 264 -23.50 5.90 9.17
N PHE A 265 -22.97 5.86 10.40
CA PHE A 265 -22.98 7.00 11.31
C PHE A 265 -22.28 8.21 10.67
N ASN A 266 -21.08 8.03 10.12
CA ASN A 266 -20.31 9.09 9.49
C ASN A 266 -21.03 9.67 8.27
N LYS A 267 -21.79 8.86 7.53
CA LYS A 267 -22.56 9.33 6.38
C LYS A 267 -23.85 10.08 6.77
N TYR A 268 -24.65 9.48 7.63
CA TYR A 268 -26.03 9.95 7.88
C TYR A 268 -26.16 10.87 9.09
N VAL A 269 -25.32 10.70 10.11
CA VAL A 269 -25.38 11.45 11.36
C VAL A 269 -24.32 12.54 11.39
N ALA A 270 -23.03 12.16 11.32
CA ALA A 270 -21.94 13.13 11.37
C ALA A 270 -21.75 13.91 10.05
N ARG A 271 -22.27 13.40 8.93
CA ARG A 271 -22.19 14.00 7.59
C ARG A 271 -20.77 14.34 7.12
N ILE A 272 -19.79 13.58 7.58
CA ILE A 272 -18.37 13.74 7.25
C ILE A 272 -17.90 12.81 6.13
N GLU A 273 -18.71 11.81 5.77
CA GLU A 273 -18.44 10.85 4.70
C GLU A 273 -19.41 11.06 3.53
N CYS A 274 -18.86 11.13 2.32
CA CYS A 274 -19.64 11.15 1.09
C CYS A 274 -19.17 9.97 0.23
N PHE A 275 -19.96 8.92 0.17
CA PHE A 275 -19.73 7.75 -0.67
C PHE A 275 -21.02 7.27 -1.30
N ASP A 276 -20.90 6.58 -2.41
CA ASP A 276 -22.04 5.98 -3.08
C ASP A 276 -22.52 4.74 -2.29
N ILE A 277 -23.84 4.67 -2.07
CA ILE A 277 -24.54 3.52 -1.50
C ILE A 277 -25.55 2.95 -2.49
N TYR A 278 -25.44 3.35 -3.76
CA TYR A 278 -26.37 2.89 -4.79
C TYR A 278 -26.46 1.36 -4.79
N GLY A 279 -27.67 0.85 -4.82
CA GLY A 279 -27.91 -0.59 -4.78
C GLY A 279 -27.82 -1.23 -3.39
N TYR A 280 -27.57 -0.50 -2.28
CA TYR A 280 -27.45 -1.12 -0.96
C TYR A 280 -28.72 -1.83 -0.50
N LYS A 281 -29.90 -1.40 -0.97
CA LYS A 281 -31.17 -2.06 -0.69
C LYS A 281 -31.40 -3.35 -1.50
N GLN A 282 -30.55 -3.62 -2.49
CA GLN A 282 -30.60 -4.80 -3.35
C GLN A 282 -29.58 -5.88 -2.90
N ASN A 283 -28.69 -5.52 -2.00
CA ASN A 283 -27.67 -6.36 -1.39
C ASN A 283 -27.99 -6.52 0.10
#